data_dc9edd76991d36a15de6b15ef4e0397e
#
_entry.id   dc9edd76991d36a15de6b15ef4e0397e
#
_cell.length_a   1.000
_cell.length_b   1.000
_cell.length_c   1.000
_cell.angle_alpha   90.00
_cell.angle_beta   90.00
_cell.angle_gamma   90.00
#
_symmetry.space_group_name_H-M   'P 1'
#
loop_
_entity.id
_entity.type
_entity.pdbx_description
1 polymer ?
#
loop_
_entity_poly.entity_id
_entity_poly.type
_entity_poly.pdbx_seq_one_letter_code
_entity_poly.pdbx_strand_id
1 'polypeptide(L)'
;RPSELAHRSLQSGPRAWAERQTGLGLGYVEQLYTFADRDRTGAADQRIISISYLGLTREQAESSQYEASWRSWYDYFPWEDHRLGIPTMEKTLRSGLAEWIAAAPDRTTRSHRRQRAARLFGLEDHLWNEDLVLQRYELLYEARLIPEALRGDGATSKTAVAAFVPGDPMILDHRRILATGIARLRAKIKYRPVVFELMPDTFTLLQLQRCVEALAGKLVHK
;
A
#
# COMPACT_ATOMS: atom_id res chain seq x y z
N ARG A 1 -6.99 8.39 17.46
CA ARG A 1 -7.75 8.90 18.64
C ARG A 1 -7.81 7.83 19.72
N PRO A 2 -7.90 8.19 21.01
CA PRO A 2 -8.14 7.21 22.07
C PRO A 2 -9.47 6.49 21.83
N SER A 3 -9.50 5.18 22.12
CA SER A 3 -10.74 4.41 22.10
C SER A 3 -11.69 4.98 23.19
N GLU A 4 -12.92 5.27 22.82
CA GLU A 4 -13.93 5.70 23.79
C GLU A 4 -14.26 4.49 24.71
N LEU A 5 -14.36 4.72 26.02
CA LEU A 5 -14.66 3.69 27.02
C LEU A 5 -15.98 2.94 26.77
N ALA A 6 -16.87 3.52 25.96
CA ALA A 6 -18.14 2.92 25.56
C ALA A 6 -18.04 1.76 24.55
N HIS A 7 -16.88 1.61 23.86
CA HIS A 7 -16.73 0.57 22.86
C HIS A 7 -16.29 -0.76 23.50
N ARG A 8 -17.12 -1.77 23.39
CA ARG A 8 -16.87 -3.13 23.94
C ARG A 8 -15.71 -3.85 23.28
N SER A 9 -15.27 -3.44 22.08
CA SER A 9 -14.14 -4.07 21.38
C SER A 9 -13.32 -3.03 20.63
N LEU A 10 -12.05 -3.35 20.39
CA LEU A 10 -11.15 -2.52 19.55
C LEU A 10 -11.64 -2.40 18.09
N GLN A 11 -12.53 -3.28 17.62
CA GLN A 11 -13.08 -3.24 16.26
C GLN A 11 -14.30 -2.32 16.14
N SER A 12 -15.12 -2.20 17.20
CA SER A 12 -16.34 -1.38 17.16
C SER A 12 -16.03 0.12 17.11
N GLY A 13 -14.98 0.58 17.75
CA GLY A 13 -14.54 1.96 17.74
C GLY A 13 -14.14 2.48 16.37
N PRO A 14 -13.17 1.84 15.67
CA PRO A 14 -12.77 2.21 14.31
C PRO A 14 -13.92 2.16 13.29
N ARG A 15 -14.83 1.18 13.39
CA ARG A 15 -16.01 1.08 12.52
C ARG A 15 -16.91 2.32 12.69
N ALA A 16 -17.38 2.60 13.90
CA ALA A 16 -18.24 3.74 14.20
C ALA A 16 -17.57 5.09 13.86
N TRP A 17 -16.25 5.16 14.01
CA TRP A 17 -15.49 6.37 13.67
C TRP A 17 -15.38 6.55 12.15
N ALA A 18 -15.07 5.50 11.38
CA ALA A 18 -15.02 5.55 9.93
C ALA A 18 -16.39 5.92 9.34
N GLU A 19 -17.47 5.28 9.82
CA GLU A 19 -18.84 5.59 9.39
C GLU A 19 -19.21 7.06 9.66
N ARG A 20 -18.82 7.61 10.82
CA ARG A 20 -19.06 9.03 11.13
C ARG A 20 -18.26 9.99 10.25
N GLN A 21 -17.05 9.62 9.83
CA GLN A 21 -16.20 10.49 9.00
C GLN A 21 -16.51 10.42 7.52
N THR A 22 -16.89 9.26 7.04
CA THR A 22 -17.05 9.02 5.60
C THR A 22 -18.51 8.87 5.19
N GLY A 23 -19.42 8.64 6.13
CA GLY A 23 -20.82 8.30 5.85
C GLY A 23 -21.00 6.88 5.30
N LEU A 24 -19.92 6.10 5.17
CA LEU A 24 -19.93 4.78 4.55
C LEU A 24 -20.09 3.67 5.59
N GLY A 25 -21.11 2.84 5.42
CA GLY A 25 -21.26 1.60 6.18
C GLY A 25 -20.17 0.61 5.79
N LEU A 26 -19.41 0.13 6.77
CA LEU A 26 -18.37 -0.87 6.55
C LEU A 26 -18.95 -2.29 6.63
N GLY A 27 -18.73 -3.10 5.60
CA GLY A 27 -19.00 -4.53 5.59
C GLY A 27 -17.95 -5.30 6.41
N TYR A 28 -17.01 -5.91 5.73
CA TYR A 28 -15.89 -6.61 6.36
C TYR A 28 -14.90 -5.65 7.01
N VAL A 29 -14.47 -5.95 8.25
CA VAL A 29 -13.42 -5.20 8.97
C VAL A 29 -12.46 -6.18 9.62
N GLU A 30 -11.17 -5.95 9.43
CA GLU A 30 -10.09 -6.78 9.96
C GLU A 30 -8.96 -5.90 10.51
N GLN A 31 -8.38 -6.29 11.64
CA GLN A 31 -7.15 -5.69 12.11
C GLN A 31 -5.98 -6.10 11.20
N LEU A 32 -5.27 -5.12 10.68
CA LEU A 32 -4.10 -5.33 9.81
C LEU A 32 -2.84 -5.58 10.62
N TYR A 33 -2.44 -4.57 11.37
CA TYR A 33 -1.17 -4.55 12.08
C TYR A 33 -1.17 -3.53 13.23
N THR A 34 -0.30 -3.75 14.19
CA THR A 34 -0.03 -2.80 15.27
C THR A 34 1.35 -2.19 15.05
N PHE A 35 1.38 -0.90 14.78
CA PHE A 35 2.60 -0.13 14.56
C PHE A 35 3.04 0.51 15.89
N ALA A 36 4.28 0.27 16.29
CA ALA A 36 4.86 0.80 17.53
C ALA A 36 6.29 1.33 17.30
N ASP A 37 6.54 1.88 16.10
CA ASP A 37 7.85 2.35 15.69
C ASP A 37 8.32 3.54 16.56
N ARG A 38 9.63 3.66 16.76
CA ARG A 38 10.25 4.72 17.60
C ARG A 38 9.94 6.12 17.09
N ASP A 39 9.81 6.29 15.78
CA ASP A 39 9.62 7.58 15.12
C ASP A 39 8.18 8.12 15.22
N ARG A 40 7.28 7.38 15.88
CA ARG A 40 5.93 7.81 16.22
C ARG A 40 5.90 8.43 17.61
N THR A 41 6.68 9.50 17.81
CA THR A 41 6.65 10.27 19.05
C THR A 41 5.54 11.33 19.00
N GLY A 42 4.66 11.30 20.00
CA GLY A 42 3.73 12.41 20.28
C GLY A 42 4.48 13.57 20.97
N ALA A 43 3.81 14.71 21.10
CA ALA A 43 4.26 15.76 22.00
C ALA A 43 4.45 15.14 23.39
N ALA A 44 5.63 15.32 23.99
CA ALA A 44 6.00 14.84 25.33
C ALA A 44 6.49 13.38 25.45
N ASP A 45 7.40 12.94 24.55
CA ASP A 45 8.16 11.68 24.74
C ASP A 45 7.30 10.42 24.98
N GLN A 46 6.01 10.47 24.60
CA GLN A 46 5.09 9.34 24.72
C GLN A 46 5.17 8.45 23.48
N ARG A 47 5.36 7.16 23.71
CA ARG A 47 5.31 6.16 22.63
C ARG A 47 3.88 6.01 22.11
N ILE A 48 3.67 6.30 20.82
CA ILE A 48 2.37 6.12 20.17
C ILE A 48 2.29 4.72 19.58
N ILE A 49 1.28 3.96 19.99
CA ILE A 49 0.91 2.69 19.36
C ILE A 49 -0.28 2.94 18.43
N SER A 50 -0.10 2.63 17.15
CA SER A 50 -1.17 2.72 16.15
C SER A 50 -1.65 1.33 15.77
N ILE A 51 -2.96 1.11 15.84
CA ILE A 51 -3.59 -0.11 15.37
C ILE A 51 -4.33 0.22 14.08
N SER A 52 -3.96 -0.46 13.00
CA SER A 52 -4.56 -0.25 11.68
C SER A 52 -5.58 -1.34 11.37
N TYR A 53 -6.66 -0.95 10.71
CA TYR A 53 -7.74 -1.83 10.28
C TYR A 53 -7.96 -1.70 8.78
N LEU A 54 -8.28 -2.81 8.13
CA LEU A 54 -8.82 -2.86 6.78
C LEU A 54 -10.33 -2.95 6.87
N GLY A 55 -11.02 -1.97 6.29
CA GLY A 55 -12.47 -2.00 6.11
C GLY A 55 -12.81 -2.11 4.63
N LEU A 56 -13.78 -2.94 4.28
CA LEU A 56 -14.31 -3.04 2.93
C LEU A 56 -15.71 -2.43 2.89
N THR A 57 -15.97 -1.65 1.86
CA THR A 57 -17.27 -1.05 1.61
C THR A 57 -17.51 -0.96 0.11
N ARG A 58 -18.77 -0.83 -0.28
CA ARG A 58 -19.14 -0.57 -1.68
C ARG A 58 -18.93 0.90 -1.99
N GLU A 59 -18.47 1.20 -3.20
CA GLU A 59 -18.40 2.57 -3.68
C GLU A 59 -19.80 3.17 -3.71
N GLN A 60 -19.94 4.33 -3.12
CA GLN A 60 -21.17 5.12 -3.12
C GLN A 60 -20.86 6.49 -3.71
N ALA A 61 -21.89 7.16 -4.21
CA ALA A 61 -21.74 8.53 -4.70
C ALA A 61 -21.17 9.43 -3.59
N GLU A 62 -20.19 10.26 -3.96
CA GLU A 62 -19.60 11.21 -3.03
C GLU A 62 -20.68 12.12 -2.44
N SER A 63 -20.69 12.24 -1.13
CA SER A 63 -21.57 13.18 -0.43
C SER A 63 -20.76 14.40 -0.05
N SER A 64 -21.21 15.58 -0.45
CA SER A 64 -20.61 16.86 -0.07
C SER A 64 -20.60 17.13 1.45
N GLN A 65 -21.26 16.26 2.21
CA GLN A 65 -21.35 16.33 3.66
C GLN A 65 -20.10 15.83 4.38
N TYR A 66 -19.22 15.09 3.66
CA TYR A 66 -18.02 14.49 4.21
C TYR A 66 -16.78 14.95 3.45
N GLU A 67 -15.70 15.27 4.17
CA GLU A 67 -14.40 15.61 3.59
C GLU A 67 -13.64 14.34 3.13
N ALA A 68 -14.34 13.38 2.51
CA ALA A 68 -13.80 12.13 2.04
C ALA A 68 -14.03 11.98 0.53
N SER A 69 -13.01 11.56 -0.20
CA SER A 69 -13.07 11.26 -1.62
C SER A 69 -12.50 9.89 -1.92
N TRP A 70 -12.99 9.27 -2.99
CA TRP A 70 -12.43 8.03 -3.51
C TRP A 70 -11.14 8.31 -4.28
N ARG A 71 -10.11 7.56 -3.97
CA ARG A 71 -8.83 7.61 -4.67
C ARG A 71 -8.40 6.20 -5.06
N SER A 72 -7.85 6.07 -6.26
CA SER A 72 -7.24 4.81 -6.65
C SER A 72 -5.98 4.55 -5.83
N TRP A 73 -5.80 3.36 -5.28
CA TRP A 73 -4.53 3.03 -4.66
C TRP A 73 -3.36 2.98 -5.65
N TYR A 74 -3.65 2.85 -6.96
CA TYR A 74 -2.64 2.92 -8.01
C TYR A 74 -2.09 4.34 -8.23
N ASP A 75 -2.78 5.38 -7.74
CA ASP A 75 -2.21 6.73 -7.69
C ASP A 75 -0.98 6.76 -6.76
N TYR A 76 -1.02 5.95 -5.71
CA TYR A 76 0.07 5.81 -4.73
C TYR A 76 1.09 4.73 -5.12
N PHE A 77 0.65 3.67 -5.79
CA PHE A 77 1.49 2.52 -6.17
C PHE A 77 1.34 2.19 -7.66
N PRO A 78 1.71 3.11 -8.57
CA PRO A 78 1.50 2.88 -10.00
C PRO A 78 2.29 1.68 -10.56
N TRP A 79 3.35 1.26 -9.90
CA TRP A 79 4.10 0.04 -10.24
C TRP A 79 3.39 -1.27 -9.88
N GLU A 80 2.24 -1.18 -9.22
CA GLU A 80 1.42 -2.34 -8.87
C GLU A 80 0.34 -2.64 -9.91
N ASP A 81 0.13 -1.77 -10.91
CA ASP A 81 -0.89 -1.93 -11.94
C ASP A 81 -0.30 -2.51 -13.23
N HIS A 82 -0.46 -3.79 -13.41
CA HIS A 82 -0.04 -4.53 -14.60
C HIS A 82 -1.20 -4.91 -15.53
N ARG A 83 -2.41 -4.37 -15.32
CA ARG A 83 -3.60 -4.70 -16.12
C ARG A 83 -3.47 -4.26 -17.58
N LEU A 84 -2.77 -3.19 -17.83
CA LEU A 84 -2.49 -2.67 -19.18
C LEU A 84 -1.09 -3.08 -19.69
N GLY A 85 -0.48 -4.10 -19.08
CA GLY A 85 0.87 -4.52 -19.38
C GLY A 85 1.91 -3.90 -18.43
N ILE A 86 3.14 -3.79 -18.91
CA ILE A 86 4.25 -3.24 -18.12
C ILE A 86 4.00 -1.76 -17.83
N PRO A 87 4.02 -1.32 -16.56
CA PRO A 87 3.79 0.07 -16.20
C PRO A 87 4.79 1.03 -16.86
N THR A 88 4.31 2.19 -17.30
CA THR A 88 5.12 3.21 -18.03
C THR A 88 6.35 3.69 -17.24
N MET A 89 6.28 3.66 -15.88
CA MET A 89 7.39 4.05 -15.00
C MET A 89 8.45 2.96 -14.84
N GLU A 90 8.30 1.78 -15.46
CA GLU A 90 9.25 0.67 -15.27
C GLU A 90 10.69 1.09 -15.62
N LYS A 91 10.87 1.94 -16.62
CA LYS A 91 12.20 2.46 -16.98
C LYS A 91 12.85 3.23 -15.83
N THR A 92 12.11 4.15 -15.20
CA THR A 92 12.60 4.91 -14.03
C THR A 92 12.87 3.99 -12.85
N LEU A 93 11.97 3.05 -12.59
CA LEU A 93 12.13 2.04 -11.55
C LEU A 93 13.40 1.20 -11.75
N ARG A 94 13.60 0.66 -12.95
CA ARG A 94 14.78 -0.17 -13.29
C ARG A 94 16.08 0.63 -13.18
N SER A 95 16.09 1.89 -13.65
CA SER A 95 17.26 2.77 -13.53
C SER A 95 17.61 3.02 -12.06
N GLY A 96 16.65 3.43 -11.25
CA GLY A 96 16.88 3.67 -9.82
C GLY A 96 17.34 2.43 -9.06
N LEU A 97 16.74 1.27 -9.34
CA LEU A 97 17.19 0.01 -8.75
C LEU A 97 18.62 -0.37 -9.19
N ALA A 98 18.97 -0.15 -10.45
CA ALA A 98 20.32 -0.42 -10.97
C ALA A 98 21.36 0.48 -10.28
N GLU A 99 21.06 1.76 -10.09
CA GLU A 99 21.92 2.70 -9.37
C GLU A 99 22.09 2.28 -7.90
N TRP A 100 21.00 1.92 -7.21
CA TRP A 100 21.05 1.43 -5.84
C TRP A 100 21.86 0.14 -5.69
N ILE A 101 21.76 -0.78 -6.65
CA ILE A 101 22.55 -2.02 -6.69
C ILE A 101 24.02 -1.69 -6.94
N ALA A 102 24.33 -0.78 -7.86
CA ALA A 102 25.70 -0.39 -8.17
C ALA A 102 26.39 0.31 -7.00
N ALA A 103 25.65 1.10 -6.21
CA ALA A 103 26.13 1.80 -5.01
C ALA A 103 26.38 0.86 -3.81
N ALA A 104 26.24 -0.45 -3.95
CA ALA A 104 26.51 -1.39 -2.87
C ALA A 104 28.00 -1.37 -2.49
N PRO A 105 28.34 -1.39 -1.16
CA PRO A 105 29.72 -1.23 -0.68
C PRO A 105 30.63 -2.41 -1.06
N ASP A 106 30.07 -3.59 -1.26
CA ASP A 106 30.81 -4.80 -1.57
C ASP A 106 30.03 -5.72 -2.53
N ARG A 107 30.71 -6.77 -3.03
CA ARG A 107 30.14 -7.71 -4.00
C ARG A 107 28.98 -8.52 -3.42
N THR A 108 29.03 -8.90 -2.17
CA THR A 108 28.00 -9.71 -1.50
C THR A 108 26.72 -8.90 -1.36
N THR A 109 26.82 -7.66 -0.84
CA THR A 109 25.70 -6.74 -0.73
C THR A 109 25.10 -6.44 -2.10
N ARG A 110 25.94 -6.23 -3.14
CA ARG A 110 25.47 -6.02 -4.51
C ARG A 110 24.65 -7.22 -5.04
N SER A 111 25.13 -8.44 -4.81
CA SER A 111 24.42 -9.65 -5.20
C SER A 111 23.08 -9.77 -4.48
N HIS A 112 23.04 -9.54 -3.16
CA HIS A 112 21.80 -9.58 -2.39
C HIS A 112 20.78 -8.52 -2.85
N ARG A 113 21.23 -7.27 -3.10
CA ARG A 113 20.36 -6.22 -3.62
C ARG A 113 19.77 -6.59 -4.98
N ARG A 114 20.60 -7.15 -5.88
CA ARG A 114 20.15 -7.59 -7.22
C ARG A 114 19.09 -8.69 -7.11
N GLN A 115 19.33 -9.71 -6.30
CA GLN A 115 18.39 -10.83 -6.11
C GLN A 115 17.07 -10.37 -5.50
N ARG A 116 17.12 -9.48 -4.49
CA ARG A 116 15.91 -8.89 -3.89
C ARG A 116 15.11 -8.09 -4.91
N ALA A 117 15.76 -7.21 -5.67
CA ALA A 117 15.11 -6.41 -6.71
C ALA A 117 14.49 -7.30 -7.79
N ALA A 118 15.24 -8.29 -8.29
CA ALA A 118 14.76 -9.22 -9.30
C ALA A 118 13.53 -9.99 -8.84
N ARG A 119 13.57 -10.58 -7.64
CA ARG A 119 12.44 -11.32 -7.07
C ARG A 119 11.21 -10.44 -6.81
N LEU A 120 11.41 -9.23 -6.26
CA LEU A 120 10.30 -8.37 -5.86
C LEU A 120 9.59 -7.73 -7.06
N PHE A 121 10.34 -7.36 -8.09
CA PHE A 121 9.80 -6.67 -9.26
C PHE A 121 9.66 -7.56 -10.51
N GLY A 122 9.79 -8.87 -10.36
CA GLY A 122 9.64 -9.80 -11.48
C GLY A 122 10.65 -9.51 -12.60
N LEU A 123 11.90 -9.16 -12.23
CA LEU A 123 12.96 -8.88 -13.20
C LEU A 123 13.75 -10.17 -13.50
N GLU A 124 14.48 -10.12 -14.59
CA GLU A 124 15.25 -11.28 -15.08
C GLU A 124 14.29 -12.47 -15.32
N ASP A 125 14.55 -13.62 -14.71
CA ASP A 125 13.75 -14.84 -14.85
C ASP A 125 12.65 -14.99 -13.75
N HIS A 126 12.44 -13.97 -12.95
CA HIS A 126 11.43 -14.00 -11.88
C HIS A 126 10.06 -13.57 -12.37
N LEU A 127 9.02 -14.30 -11.95
CA LEU A 127 7.64 -13.91 -12.20
C LEU A 127 7.18 -12.81 -11.23
N TRP A 128 6.34 -11.91 -11.74
CA TRP A 128 5.65 -10.94 -10.90
C TRP A 128 4.72 -11.64 -9.91
N ASN A 129 4.84 -11.28 -8.63
CA ASN A 129 3.99 -11.76 -7.56
C ASN A 129 3.21 -10.58 -6.93
N GLU A 130 1.91 -10.56 -7.13
CA GLU A 130 1.01 -9.51 -6.65
C GLU A 130 0.96 -9.38 -5.12
N ASP A 131 1.33 -10.40 -4.36
CA ASP A 131 1.27 -10.39 -2.89
C ASP A 131 2.40 -9.56 -2.25
N LEU A 132 3.46 -9.25 -3.02
CA LEU A 132 4.68 -8.63 -2.49
C LEU A 132 4.64 -7.08 -2.46
N VAL A 133 3.47 -6.47 -2.35
CA VAL A 133 3.28 -5.01 -2.37
C VAL A 133 4.08 -4.32 -1.27
N LEU A 134 3.96 -4.81 -0.03
CA LEU A 134 4.67 -4.24 1.11
C LEU A 134 6.18 -4.32 0.93
N GLN A 135 6.68 -5.48 0.52
CA GLN A 135 8.12 -5.71 0.35
C GLN A 135 8.70 -4.83 -0.77
N ARG A 136 7.93 -4.58 -1.85
CA ARG A 136 8.33 -3.64 -2.91
C ARG A 136 8.41 -2.22 -2.38
N TYR A 137 7.39 -1.78 -1.64
CA TYR A 137 7.41 -0.47 -1.01
C TYR A 137 8.61 -0.31 -0.06
N GLU A 138 8.87 -1.30 0.81
CA GLU A 138 9.99 -1.27 1.75
C GLU A 138 11.35 -1.26 1.03
N LEU A 139 11.49 -1.98 -0.09
CA LEU A 139 12.72 -1.93 -0.89
C LEU A 139 12.91 -0.54 -1.52
N LEU A 140 11.85 0.08 -2.08
CA LEU A 140 11.94 1.42 -2.64
C LEU A 140 12.26 2.47 -1.56
N TYR A 141 11.75 2.30 -0.35
CA TYR A 141 12.09 3.13 0.80
C TYR A 141 13.58 2.97 1.17
N GLU A 142 14.07 1.73 1.32
CA GLU A 142 15.47 1.42 1.60
C GLU A 142 16.40 1.98 0.50
N ALA A 143 16.00 1.85 -0.75
CA ALA A 143 16.73 2.36 -1.90
C ALA A 143 16.63 3.88 -2.07
N ARG A 144 15.85 4.60 -1.24
CA ARG A 144 15.59 6.04 -1.30
C ARG A 144 14.99 6.49 -2.63
N LEU A 145 14.19 5.64 -3.26
CA LEU A 145 13.55 5.90 -4.55
C LEU A 145 12.13 6.48 -4.42
N ILE A 146 11.68 6.75 -3.19
CA ILE A 146 10.38 7.39 -2.89
C ILE A 146 10.56 8.55 -1.90
N PRO A 147 9.70 9.59 -1.97
CA PRO A 147 9.86 10.81 -1.17
C PRO A 147 9.85 10.58 0.34
N GLU A 148 9.10 9.58 0.82
CA GLU A 148 9.00 9.26 2.24
C GLU A 148 10.34 8.91 2.87
N ALA A 149 11.25 8.29 2.11
CA ALA A 149 12.57 7.88 2.58
C ALA A 149 13.50 9.06 2.93
N LEU A 150 13.17 10.28 2.49
CA LEU A 150 13.98 11.47 2.73
C LEU A 150 13.52 12.30 3.92
N ARG A 151 12.33 12.03 4.48
CA ARG A 151 11.73 12.86 5.53
C ARG A 151 12.43 12.75 6.89
N GLY A 152 13.11 11.65 7.17
CA GLY A 152 13.75 11.38 8.47
C GLY A 152 15.14 11.99 8.64
N ASP A 153 15.77 12.41 7.57
CA ASP A 153 17.22 12.76 7.62
C ASP A 153 17.52 14.23 7.92
N GLY A 154 16.51 15.06 8.22
CA GLY A 154 16.71 16.51 8.41
C GLY A 154 17.36 17.16 7.16
N ALA A 155 17.28 16.53 6.03
CA ALA A 155 18.16 16.76 4.91
C ALA A 155 17.73 17.97 4.10
N THR A 156 18.40 19.05 4.35
CA THR A 156 18.88 19.99 3.32
C THR A 156 19.86 19.30 2.33
N SER A 157 19.80 17.99 2.18
CA SER A 157 20.65 17.28 1.23
C SER A 157 20.22 17.60 -0.18
N LYS A 158 20.92 18.58 -0.78
CA LYS A 158 20.96 18.84 -2.24
C LYS A 158 21.61 17.68 -3.01
N THR A 159 21.63 16.48 -2.47
CA THR A 159 22.05 15.31 -3.23
C THR A 159 21.05 15.16 -4.35
N ALA A 160 21.50 15.27 -5.58
CA ALA A 160 20.70 15.11 -6.78
C ALA A 160 19.87 13.84 -6.63
N VAL A 161 18.57 14.02 -6.41
CA VAL A 161 17.66 12.94 -6.23
C VAL A 161 17.59 12.28 -7.60
N ALA A 162 18.11 11.08 -7.74
CA ALA A 162 17.72 10.20 -8.81
C ALA A 162 16.19 10.30 -8.92
N ALA A 163 15.64 10.42 -10.11
CA ALA A 163 14.22 10.68 -10.28
C ALA A 163 13.44 9.67 -9.47
N PHE A 164 12.60 10.15 -8.53
CA PHE A 164 11.74 9.26 -7.75
C PHE A 164 10.90 8.38 -8.65
N VAL A 165 10.67 7.16 -8.21
CA VAL A 165 9.64 6.33 -8.82
C VAL A 165 8.30 7.04 -8.65
N PRO A 166 7.53 7.27 -9.73
CA PRO A 166 6.24 7.96 -9.66
C PRO A 166 5.27 7.34 -8.67
N GLY A 167 4.39 8.17 -8.12
CA GLY A 167 3.33 7.80 -7.18
C GLY A 167 3.16 8.87 -6.11
N ASP A 168 1.91 9.14 -5.75
CA ASP A 168 1.58 10.15 -4.76
C ASP A 168 2.14 9.79 -3.38
N PRO A 169 2.86 10.70 -2.72
CA PRO A 169 3.36 10.45 -1.38
C PRO A 169 2.26 10.61 -0.33
N MET A 170 2.42 9.93 0.80
CA MET A 170 1.56 10.12 1.97
C MET A 170 2.36 10.64 3.15
N ILE A 171 1.67 11.31 4.10
CA ILE A 171 2.29 11.76 5.36
C ILE A 171 2.65 10.57 6.24
N LEU A 172 3.67 10.73 7.07
CA LEU A 172 4.15 9.69 7.99
C LEU A 172 4.39 8.35 7.26
N ASP A 173 3.96 7.26 7.85
CA ASP A 173 4.04 5.91 7.30
C ASP A 173 2.71 5.41 6.68
N HIS A 174 1.78 6.31 6.37
CA HIS A 174 0.45 5.95 5.86
C HIS A 174 0.52 5.14 4.56
N ARG A 175 1.49 5.44 3.69
CA ARG A 175 1.68 4.66 2.46
C ARG A 175 2.16 3.24 2.75
N ARG A 176 2.99 3.03 3.79
CA ARG A 176 3.37 1.69 4.27
C ARG A 176 2.16 0.92 4.82
N ILE A 177 1.29 1.61 5.58
CA ILE A 177 0.03 1.03 6.08
C ILE A 177 -0.87 0.61 4.92
N LEU A 178 -1.01 1.47 3.91
CA LEU A 178 -1.80 1.16 2.71
C LEU A 178 -1.21 -0.03 1.94
N ALA A 179 0.12 -0.08 1.75
CA ALA A 179 0.80 -1.23 1.14
C ALA A 179 0.52 -2.54 1.90
N THR A 180 0.53 -2.49 3.23
CA THR A 180 0.17 -3.63 4.09
C THR A 180 -1.28 -4.07 3.86
N GLY A 181 -2.21 -3.11 3.73
CA GLY A 181 -3.63 -3.37 3.45
C GLY A 181 -3.83 -4.04 2.10
N ILE A 182 -3.20 -3.52 1.05
CA ILE A 182 -3.27 -4.08 -0.30
C ILE A 182 -2.70 -5.50 -0.33
N ALA A 183 -1.52 -5.72 0.25
CA ALA A 183 -0.90 -7.05 0.31
C ALA A 183 -1.82 -8.06 1.05
N ARG A 184 -2.41 -7.65 2.17
CA ARG A 184 -3.35 -8.47 2.94
C ARG A 184 -4.60 -8.81 2.14
N LEU A 185 -5.18 -7.83 1.45
CA LEU A 185 -6.38 -8.03 0.65
C LEU A 185 -6.11 -8.94 -0.55
N ARG A 186 -5.02 -8.72 -1.30
CA ARG A 186 -4.60 -9.57 -2.42
C ARG A 186 -4.37 -11.02 -2.01
N ALA A 187 -3.70 -11.25 -0.90
CA ALA A 187 -3.55 -12.60 -0.37
C ALA A 187 -4.90 -13.20 0.01
N LYS A 188 -5.79 -12.42 0.64
CA LYS A 188 -7.06 -12.92 1.18
C LYS A 188 -8.06 -13.30 0.10
N ILE A 189 -8.18 -12.55 -1.00
CA ILE A 189 -9.11 -12.86 -2.09
C ILE A 189 -8.86 -14.24 -2.73
N LYS A 190 -7.68 -14.82 -2.55
CA LYS A 190 -7.31 -16.14 -3.08
C LYS A 190 -7.95 -17.30 -2.32
N TYR A 191 -8.32 -17.11 -1.05
CA TYR A 191 -8.85 -18.18 -0.20
C TYR A 191 -10.10 -17.80 0.59
N ARG A 192 -10.56 -16.56 0.53
CA ARG A 192 -11.80 -16.09 1.15
C ARG A 192 -12.64 -15.28 0.18
N PRO A 193 -13.96 -15.41 0.23
CA PRO A 193 -14.86 -14.72 -0.69
C PRO A 193 -15.08 -13.23 -0.32
N VAL A 194 -14.08 -12.56 0.24
CA VAL A 194 -14.19 -11.15 0.69
C VAL A 194 -14.42 -10.16 -0.45
N VAL A 195 -14.15 -10.57 -1.70
CA VAL A 195 -14.45 -9.77 -2.89
C VAL A 195 -15.94 -9.44 -3.02
N PHE A 196 -16.82 -10.31 -2.52
CA PHE A 196 -18.27 -10.07 -2.56
C PHE A 196 -18.74 -8.91 -1.69
N GLU A 197 -17.96 -8.51 -0.68
CA GLU A 197 -18.22 -7.29 0.10
C GLU A 197 -18.13 -6.00 -0.75
N LEU A 198 -17.44 -6.08 -1.88
CA LEU A 198 -17.25 -4.97 -2.82
C LEU A 198 -18.26 -5.01 -3.98
N MET A 199 -19.03 -6.10 -4.11
CA MET A 199 -19.96 -6.29 -5.21
C MET A 199 -21.37 -5.82 -4.82
N PRO A 200 -22.15 -5.31 -5.79
CA PRO A 200 -23.58 -5.10 -5.57
C PRO A 200 -24.30 -6.43 -5.32
N ASP A 201 -25.56 -6.38 -4.85
CA ASP A 201 -26.33 -7.59 -4.52
C ASP A 201 -26.57 -8.48 -5.75
N THR A 202 -26.61 -7.88 -6.94
CA THR A 202 -26.68 -8.58 -8.22
C THR A 202 -25.54 -8.12 -9.11
N PHE A 203 -24.78 -9.04 -9.68
CA PHE A 203 -23.64 -8.74 -10.54
C PHE A 203 -23.44 -9.83 -11.60
N THR A 204 -22.76 -9.50 -12.67
CA THR A 204 -22.32 -10.44 -13.70
C THR A 204 -20.94 -11.03 -13.36
N LEU A 205 -20.63 -12.19 -13.93
CA LEU A 205 -19.28 -12.77 -13.80
C LEU A 205 -18.18 -11.84 -14.33
N LEU A 206 -18.48 -11.06 -15.37
CA LEU A 206 -17.55 -10.07 -15.91
C LEU A 206 -17.26 -8.94 -14.89
N GLN A 207 -18.27 -8.47 -14.17
CA GLN A 207 -18.08 -7.48 -13.11
C GLN A 207 -17.22 -8.04 -11.97
N LEU A 208 -17.47 -9.28 -11.56
CA LEU A 208 -16.65 -9.97 -10.56
C LEU A 208 -15.20 -10.12 -11.05
N GLN A 209 -14.99 -10.58 -12.29
CA GLN A 209 -13.66 -10.69 -12.88
C GLN A 209 -12.92 -9.35 -12.86
N ARG A 210 -13.56 -8.27 -13.32
CA ARG A 210 -12.98 -6.91 -13.30
C ARG A 210 -12.63 -6.43 -11.89
N CYS A 211 -13.46 -6.75 -10.90
CA CYS A 211 -13.18 -6.42 -9.51
C CYS A 211 -11.93 -7.17 -9.02
N VAL A 212 -11.83 -8.47 -9.28
CA VAL A 212 -10.64 -9.27 -8.92
C VAL A 212 -9.39 -8.76 -9.64
N GLU A 213 -9.47 -8.44 -10.92
CA GLU A 213 -8.37 -7.89 -11.70
C GLU A 213 -7.92 -6.51 -11.17
N ALA A 214 -8.89 -5.66 -10.78
CA ALA A 214 -8.62 -4.37 -10.16
C ALA A 214 -7.89 -4.52 -8.81
N LEU A 215 -8.28 -5.50 -8.01
CA LEU A 215 -7.62 -5.80 -6.73
C LEU A 215 -6.23 -6.41 -6.93
N ALA A 216 -6.11 -7.36 -7.85
CA ALA A 216 -4.84 -8.07 -8.11
C ALA A 216 -3.80 -7.21 -8.85
N GLY A 217 -4.24 -6.20 -9.60
CA GLY A 217 -3.37 -5.39 -10.45
C GLY A 217 -2.88 -6.11 -11.70
N LYS A 218 -3.54 -7.18 -12.09
CA LYS A 218 -3.22 -7.97 -13.29
C LYS A 218 -4.49 -8.59 -13.86
N LEU A 219 -4.48 -8.92 -15.14
CA LEU A 219 -5.58 -9.65 -15.77
C LEU A 219 -5.60 -11.11 -15.29
N VAL A 220 -6.80 -11.63 -15.11
CA VAL A 220 -7.01 -13.06 -14.87
C VAL A 220 -7.04 -13.75 -16.23
N HIS A 221 -6.13 -14.70 -16.43
CA HIS A 221 -6.16 -15.53 -17.65
C HIS A 221 -7.46 -16.33 -17.72
N LYS A 222 -8.05 -16.33 -18.90
CA LYS A 222 -9.19 -17.18 -19.23
C LYS A 222 -8.75 -18.62 -19.39
#